data_b8b483cdc0c71a3ef219a20bc41d2e51
#
_entry.id   b8b483cdc0c71a3ef219a20bc41d2e51
#
_cell.length_a   1.000
_cell.length_b   1.000
_cell.length_c   1.000
_cell.angle_alpha   90.00
_cell.angle_beta   90.00
_cell.angle_gamma   90.00
#
_symmetry.space_group_name_H-M   'P 1'
#
loop_
_entity.id
_entity.type
_entity.pdbx_description
1 polymer ?
#
loop_
_entity_poly.entity_id
_entity_poly.type
_entity_poly.pdbx_seq_one_letter_code
_entity_poly.pdbx_strand_id
1 'polypeptide(L)'
;MKEVLIYGGLMVTLSMGIRHGFGLFNLPITSANGWGRETFALTIALQNLIWGAVQPVTGALADRYGAFKIMVAGGILYALGLAGMAVSSDVMNFTLAGGLLIGLAQTATTYSVVYGILGRNVPAEKRVWAMGITAAAGSFGQFLMIPAEQGLLSAFGTQDALLMLALMASLMIPTAFMLREKNFSHSHALGDQTIKQALKEAVSNPSFRYLTLGYFVCGFQVVFIAVHLAPYLKDVSVNYPAVGAPVVATTALALIGLFNIFGTYSSGILAQHFPKRYLLSAIYIGRSIAITAFLLLPPSPMSTYI
;
A
#
# COMPACT_ATOMS: atom_id res chain seq x y z
N MET A 1 -19.62 11.28 9.94
CA MET A 1 -18.37 10.79 10.55
C MET A 1 -18.26 9.28 10.52
N LYS A 2 -19.22 8.50 11.08
CA LYS A 2 -19.11 7.02 11.09
C LYS A 2 -19.01 6.43 9.68
N GLU A 3 -19.86 6.83 8.75
CA GLU A 3 -19.85 6.35 7.37
C GLU A 3 -18.49 6.60 6.67
N VAL A 4 -17.95 7.81 6.82
CA VAL A 4 -16.64 8.16 6.21
C VAL A 4 -15.51 7.30 6.78
N LEU A 5 -15.55 6.98 8.09
CA LEU A 5 -14.56 6.09 8.70
C LEU A 5 -14.70 4.65 8.21
N ILE A 6 -15.92 4.13 8.14
CA ILE A 6 -16.18 2.75 7.72
C ILE A 6 -15.81 2.59 6.25
N TYR A 7 -16.35 3.39 5.36
CA TYR A 7 -16.13 3.26 3.92
C TYR A 7 -14.74 3.73 3.49
N GLY A 8 -14.19 4.77 4.14
CA GLY A 8 -12.80 5.16 3.94
C GLY A 8 -11.82 4.09 4.41
N GLY A 9 -12.08 3.49 5.56
CA GLY A 9 -11.33 2.34 6.07
C GLY A 9 -11.42 1.14 5.11
N LEU A 10 -12.61 0.79 4.63
CA LEU A 10 -12.83 -0.30 3.69
C LEU A 10 -12.09 -0.07 2.36
N MET A 11 -12.14 1.16 1.82
CA MET A 11 -11.39 1.54 0.63
C MET A 11 -9.90 1.28 0.79
N VAL A 12 -9.31 1.75 1.89
CA VAL A 12 -7.89 1.58 2.18
C VAL A 12 -7.55 0.11 2.49
N THR A 13 -8.43 -0.61 3.18
CA THR A 13 -8.29 -2.06 3.44
C THR A 13 -8.16 -2.84 2.14
N LEU A 14 -9.05 -2.62 1.17
CA LEU A 14 -9.01 -3.28 -0.13
C LEU A 14 -7.76 -2.87 -0.92
N SER A 15 -7.52 -1.57 -1.08
CA SER A 15 -6.42 -1.06 -1.89
C SER A 15 -5.04 -1.46 -1.35
N MET A 16 -4.80 -1.26 -0.04
CA MET A 16 -3.53 -1.62 0.59
C MET A 16 -3.39 -3.11 0.81
N GLY A 17 -4.49 -3.81 1.13
CA GLY A 17 -4.49 -5.24 1.31
C GLY A 17 -4.00 -5.96 0.05
N ILE A 18 -4.67 -5.76 -1.08
CA ILE A 18 -4.30 -6.36 -2.38
C ILE A 18 -2.85 -6.03 -2.75
N ARG A 19 -2.43 -4.78 -2.54
CA ARG A 19 -1.06 -4.36 -2.89
C ARG A 19 0.03 -5.11 -2.11
N HIS A 20 -0.18 -5.38 -0.83
CA HIS A 20 0.85 -5.98 0.02
C HIS A 20 1.08 -7.47 -0.27
N GLY A 21 0.14 -8.15 -0.90
CA GLY A 21 0.28 -9.55 -1.31
C GLY A 21 0.94 -9.75 -2.67
N PHE A 22 1.20 -8.69 -3.45
CA PHE A 22 1.78 -8.83 -4.79
C PHE A 22 3.08 -9.63 -4.85
N GLY A 23 3.90 -9.60 -3.81
CA GLY A 23 5.13 -10.40 -3.74
C GLY A 23 4.92 -11.91 -3.86
N LEU A 24 3.73 -12.41 -3.46
CA LEU A 24 3.36 -13.81 -3.60
C LEU A 24 3.22 -14.24 -5.08
N PHE A 25 2.86 -13.30 -5.94
CA PHE A 25 2.67 -13.52 -7.38
C PHE A 25 3.97 -13.44 -8.19
N ASN A 26 5.08 -12.94 -7.61
CA ASN A 26 6.33 -12.75 -8.33
C ASN A 26 6.80 -14.04 -9.00
N LEU A 27 7.06 -15.08 -8.23
CA LEU A 27 7.55 -16.35 -8.76
C LEU A 27 6.54 -17.07 -9.67
N PRO A 28 5.25 -17.20 -9.30
CA PRO A 28 4.26 -17.83 -10.16
C PRO A 28 4.16 -17.17 -11.54
N ILE A 29 4.11 -15.83 -11.60
CA ILE A 29 4.00 -15.09 -12.86
C ILE A 29 5.28 -15.22 -13.68
N THR A 30 6.44 -14.97 -13.08
CA THR A 30 7.72 -14.96 -13.80
C THR A 30 8.08 -16.36 -14.30
N SER A 31 7.84 -17.39 -13.50
CA SER A 31 8.11 -18.77 -13.89
C SER A 31 7.16 -19.26 -15.00
N ALA A 32 5.87 -18.92 -14.93
CA ALA A 32 4.89 -19.34 -15.94
C ALA A 32 5.17 -18.73 -17.32
N ASN A 33 5.68 -17.50 -17.36
CA ASN A 33 5.94 -16.78 -18.61
C ASN A 33 7.42 -16.85 -19.07
N GLY A 34 8.29 -17.51 -18.33
CA GLY A 34 9.72 -17.57 -18.62
C GLY A 34 10.42 -16.20 -18.46
N TRP A 35 9.89 -15.31 -17.63
CA TRP A 35 10.47 -13.99 -17.38
C TRP A 35 11.42 -14.03 -16.19
N GLY A 36 12.40 -13.11 -16.18
CA GLY A 36 13.21 -12.88 -14.99
C GLY A 36 12.44 -12.19 -13.87
N ARG A 37 12.85 -12.41 -12.62
CA ARG A 37 12.25 -11.77 -11.43
C ARG A 37 12.34 -10.26 -11.46
N GLU A 38 13.30 -9.71 -12.20
CA GLU A 38 13.49 -8.28 -12.44
C GLU A 38 12.30 -7.66 -13.17
N THR A 39 11.63 -8.38 -14.05
CA THR A 39 10.42 -7.90 -14.74
C THR A 39 9.33 -7.53 -13.74
N PHE A 40 9.06 -8.41 -12.78
CA PHE A 40 8.08 -8.14 -11.73
C PHE A 40 8.54 -7.00 -10.82
N ALA A 41 9.80 -7.00 -10.40
CA ALA A 41 10.36 -5.96 -9.55
C ALA A 41 10.33 -4.58 -10.21
N LEU A 42 10.65 -4.48 -11.50
CA LEU A 42 10.57 -3.24 -12.29
C LEU A 42 9.12 -2.77 -12.44
N THR A 43 8.17 -3.69 -12.67
CA THR A 43 6.74 -3.37 -12.70
C THR A 43 6.27 -2.72 -11.39
N ILE A 44 6.65 -3.30 -10.25
CA ILE A 44 6.32 -2.74 -8.94
C ILE A 44 7.08 -1.44 -8.65
N ALA A 45 8.33 -1.32 -9.11
CA ALA A 45 9.07 -0.06 -9.00
C ALA A 45 8.39 1.06 -9.78
N LEU A 46 7.97 0.80 -11.03
CA LEU A 46 7.19 1.74 -11.85
C LEU A 46 5.87 2.11 -11.17
N GLN A 47 5.16 1.12 -10.61
CA GLN A 47 3.91 1.33 -9.86
C GLN A 47 4.12 2.33 -8.72
N ASN A 48 5.16 2.16 -7.92
CA ASN A 48 5.45 3.06 -6.80
C ASN A 48 5.90 4.45 -7.28
N LEU A 49 6.66 4.53 -8.37
CA LEU A 49 7.07 5.80 -8.98
C LEU A 49 5.87 6.60 -9.47
N ILE A 50 4.97 5.96 -10.23
CA ILE A 50 3.73 6.59 -10.72
C ILE A 50 2.86 7.01 -9.55
N TRP A 51 2.66 6.13 -8.56
CA TRP A 51 1.89 6.44 -7.36
C TRP A 51 2.43 7.68 -6.65
N GLY A 52 3.74 7.76 -6.40
CA GLY A 52 4.34 8.92 -5.74
C GLY A 52 4.31 10.19 -6.57
N ALA A 53 4.67 10.10 -7.87
CA ALA A 53 4.78 11.27 -8.75
C ALA A 53 3.41 11.91 -9.06
N VAL A 54 2.37 11.11 -9.24
CA VAL A 54 1.03 11.58 -9.61
C VAL A 54 0.17 11.93 -8.39
N GLN A 55 0.55 11.48 -7.18
CA GLN A 55 -0.20 11.70 -5.95
C GLN A 55 -0.60 13.18 -5.70
N PRO A 56 0.29 14.18 -5.85
CA PRO A 56 -0.08 15.60 -5.65
C PRO A 56 -1.14 16.07 -6.64
N VAL A 57 -1.06 15.60 -7.90
CA VAL A 57 -2.02 15.95 -8.95
C VAL A 57 -3.39 15.34 -8.63
N THR A 58 -3.42 14.07 -8.26
CA THR A 58 -4.67 13.37 -7.89
C THR A 58 -5.30 14.00 -6.65
N GLY A 59 -4.50 14.40 -5.65
CA GLY A 59 -4.99 15.14 -4.49
C GLY A 59 -5.67 16.46 -4.89
N ALA A 60 -5.01 17.26 -5.72
CA ALA A 60 -5.57 18.52 -6.21
C ALA A 60 -6.84 18.32 -7.06
N LEU A 61 -6.90 17.26 -7.87
CA LEU A 61 -8.10 16.92 -8.64
C LEU A 61 -9.24 16.49 -7.71
N ALA A 62 -8.95 15.73 -6.64
CA ALA A 62 -9.92 15.32 -5.64
C ALA A 62 -10.49 16.52 -4.87
N ASP A 63 -9.65 17.51 -4.57
CA ASP A 63 -10.06 18.74 -3.90
C ASP A 63 -10.87 19.67 -4.84
N ARG A 64 -10.58 19.66 -6.15
CA ARG A 64 -11.27 20.49 -7.14
C ARG A 64 -12.57 19.89 -7.64
N TYR A 65 -12.60 18.59 -7.94
CA TYR A 65 -13.72 17.91 -8.61
C TYR A 65 -14.52 16.98 -7.69
N GLY A 66 -14.09 16.86 -6.43
CA GLY A 66 -14.65 15.94 -5.44
C GLY A 66 -13.96 14.58 -5.44
N ALA A 67 -13.69 14.07 -4.26
CA ALA A 67 -12.99 12.79 -4.07
C ALA A 67 -13.71 11.60 -4.69
N PHE A 68 -15.05 11.61 -4.70
CA PHE A 68 -15.89 10.54 -5.24
C PHE A 68 -15.51 10.12 -6.66
N LYS A 69 -15.45 11.08 -7.61
CA LYS A 69 -15.14 10.80 -9.02
C LYS A 69 -13.76 10.20 -9.19
N ILE A 70 -12.81 10.70 -8.42
CA ILE A 70 -11.41 10.27 -8.42
C ILE A 70 -11.29 8.84 -7.88
N MET A 71 -11.99 8.52 -6.79
CA MET A 71 -12.01 7.18 -6.20
C MET A 71 -12.69 6.15 -7.11
N VAL A 72 -13.79 6.52 -7.79
CA VAL A 72 -14.43 5.65 -8.78
C VAL A 72 -13.48 5.35 -9.94
N ALA A 73 -12.83 6.37 -10.50
CA ALA A 73 -11.83 6.18 -11.55
C ALA A 73 -10.67 5.29 -11.07
N GLY A 74 -10.19 5.50 -9.84
CA GLY A 74 -9.17 4.67 -9.20
C GLY A 74 -9.59 3.21 -9.05
N GLY A 75 -10.81 2.95 -8.59
CA GLY A 75 -11.35 1.59 -8.47
C GLY A 75 -11.45 0.87 -9.82
N ILE A 76 -11.89 1.57 -10.87
CA ILE A 76 -11.93 1.04 -12.24
C ILE A 76 -10.51 0.72 -12.73
N LEU A 77 -9.57 1.66 -12.60
CA LEU A 77 -8.19 1.45 -13.02
C LEU A 77 -7.52 0.30 -12.26
N TYR A 78 -7.84 0.14 -10.97
CA TYR A 78 -7.31 -0.96 -10.16
C TYR A 78 -7.79 -2.32 -10.68
N ALA A 79 -9.10 -2.45 -10.90
CA ALA A 79 -9.69 -3.67 -11.43
C ALA A 79 -9.16 -4.00 -12.84
N LEU A 80 -9.08 -2.99 -13.73
CA LEU A 80 -8.52 -3.15 -15.08
C LEU A 80 -7.03 -3.49 -15.05
N GLY A 81 -6.26 -2.91 -14.13
CA GLY A 81 -4.85 -3.22 -13.94
C GLY A 81 -4.62 -4.68 -13.53
N LEU A 82 -5.37 -5.18 -12.55
CA LEU A 82 -5.31 -6.59 -12.12
C LEU A 82 -5.76 -7.54 -13.22
N ALA A 83 -6.87 -7.24 -13.89
CA ALA A 83 -7.34 -8.04 -15.04
C ALA A 83 -6.31 -8.03 -16.16
N GLY A 84 -5.72 -6.87 -16.47
CA GLY A 84 -4.67 -6.75 -17.47
C GLY A 84 -3.42 -7.57 -17.10
N MET A 85 -2.99 -7.59 -15.83
CA MET A 85 -1.91 -8.47 -15.37
C MET A 85 -2.26 -9.95 -15.58
N ALA A 86 -3.51 -10.34 -15.32
CA ALA A 86 -3.96 -11.73 -15.44
C ALA A 86 -3.89 -12.27 -16.87
N VAL A 87 -4.16 -11.42 -17.86
CA VAL A 87 -4.23 -11.82 -19.28
C VAL A 87 -2.98 -11.45 -20.09
N SER A 88 -2.00 -10.80 -19.46
CA SER A 88 -0.78 -10.37 -20.15
C SER A 88 0.12 -11.55 -20.51
N SER A 89 0.47 -11.64 -21.77
CA SER A 89 1.40 -12.63 -22.32
C SER A 89 2.80 -12.06 -22.63
N ASP A 90 2.98 -10.77 -22.47
CA ASP A 90 4.24 -10.08 -22.72
C ASP A 90 4.58 -9.07 -21.60
N VAL A 91 5.88 -8.76 -21.47
CA VAL A 91 6.43 -7.90 -20.42
C VAL A 91 5.86 -6.47 -20.48
N MET A 92 5.65 -5.93 -21.68
CA MET A 92 5.17 -4.56 -21.83
C MET A 92 3.75 -4.41 -21.33
N ASN A 93 2.83 -5.28 -21.77
CA ASN A 93 1.43 -5.26 -21.33
C ASN A 93 1.32 -5.52 -19.83
N PHE A 94 2.10 -6.46 -19.29
CA PHE A 94 2.18 -6.71 -17.86
C PHE A 94 2.64 -5.47 -17.08
N THR A 95 3.70 -4.81 -17.56
CA THR A 95 4.24 -3.61 -16.91
C THR A 95 3.29 -2.41 -17.02
N LEU A 96 2.58 -2.24 -18.13
CA LEU A 96 1.57 -1.21 -18.27
C LEU A 96 0.37 -1.47 -17.34
N ALA A 97 -0.10 -2.71 -17.26
CA ALA A 97 -1.21 -3.07 -16.38
C ALA A 97 -0.83 -2.94 -14.89
N GLY A 98 0.23 -3.61 -14.46
CA GLY A 98 0.66 -3.65 -13.06
C GLY A 98 1.38 -2.38 -12.61
N GLY A 99 2.17 -1.77 -13.48
CA GLY A 99 2.96 -0.57 -13.17
C GLY A 99 2.15 0.72 -13.33
N LEU A 100 1.66 0.99 -14.56
CA LEU A 100 1.00 2.25 -14.86
C LEU A 100 -0.43 2.30 -14.34
N LEU A 101 -1.30 1.34 -14.72
CA LEU A 101 -2.72 1.41 -14.34
C LEU A 101 -2.91 1.28 -12.84
N ILE A 102 -2.27 0.29 -12.18
CA ILE A 102 -2.39 0.13 -10.73
C ILE A 102 -1.68 1.28 -10.00
N GLY A 103 -0.54 1.77 -10.51
CA GLY A 103 0.12 2.94 -9.95
C GLY A 103 -0.78 4.18 -9.94
N LEU A 104 -1.47 4.47 -11.04
CA LEU A 104 -2.47 5.53 -11.11
C LEU A 104 -3.67 5.27 -10.18
N ALA A 105 -4.17 4.03 -10.15
CA ALA A 105 -5.27 3.64 -9.28
C ALA A 105 -4.97 3.91 -7.79
N GLN A 106 -3.76 3.58 -7.35
CA GLN A 106 -3.33 3.78 -5.97
C GLN A 106 -3.29 5.26 -5.56
N THR A 107 -3.03 6.19 -6.48
CA THR A 107 -3.11 7.62 -6.17
C THR A 107 -4.51 8.03 -5.71
N ALA A 108 -5.55 7.34 -6.18
CA ALA A 108 -6.95 7.67 -5.97
C ALA A 108 -7.62 6.85 -4.86
N THR A 109 -7.11 5.64 -4.57
CA THR A 109 -7.76 4.69 -3.65
C THR A 109 -7.04 4.50 -2.31
N THR A 110 -5.94 5.24 -2.08
CA THR A 110 -5.14 5.14 -0.87
C THR A 110 -5.37 6.29 0.11
N TYR A 111 -4.50 6.40 1.08
CA TYR A 111 -4.66 7.30 2.24
C TYR A 111 -4.91 8.76 1.91
N SER A 112 -4.25 9.34 0.89
CA SER A 112 -4.28 10.79 0.69
C SER A 112 -5.67 11.32 0.35
N VAL A 113 -6.39 10.64 -0.56
CA VAL A 113 -7.76 11.04 -0.93
C VAL A 113 -8.72 10.80 0.23
N VAL A 114 -8.59 9.65 0.93
CA VAL A 114 -9.40 9.34 2.10
C VAL A 114 -9.14 10.34 3.23
N TYR A 115 -7.88 10.70 3.48
CA TYR A 115 -7.53 11.71 4.48
C TYR A 115 -8.05 13.11 4.13
N GLY A 116 -8.11 13.44 2.85
CA GLY A 116 -8.78 14.65 2.37
C GLY A 116 -10.26 14.68 2.76
N ILE A 117 -11.00 13.59 2.52
CA ILE A 117 -12.41 13.46 2.93
C ILE A 117 -12.54 13.56 4.46
N LEU A 118 -11.69 12.84 5.21
CA LEU A 118 -11.70 12.89 6.68
C LEU A 118 -11.42 14.31 7.19
N GLY A 119 -10.45 15.01 6.59
CA GLY A 119 -10.12 16.39 6.94
C GLY A 119 -11.28 17.36 6.78
N ARG A 120 -12.17 17.12 5.80
CA ARG A 120 -13.36 17.96 5.55
C ARG A 120 -14.58 17.55 6.38
N ASN A 121 -14.73 16.25 6.69
CA ASN A 121 -15.96 15.71 7.29
C ASN A 121 -15.84 15.34 8.78
N VAL A 122 -14.64 15.45 9.37
CA VAL A 122 -14.39 15.13 10.78
C VAL A 122 -13.97 16.39 11.54
N PRO A 123 -14.55 16.66 12.74
CA PRO A 123 -14.14 17.76 13.60
C PRO A 123 -12.64 17.75 13.89
N ALA A 124 -12.02 18.92 14.01
CA ALA A 124 -10.59 19.10 14.13
C ALA A 124 -9.97 18.25 15.27
N GLU A 125 -10.67 18.17 16.40
CA GLU A 125 -10.24 17.45 17.61
C GLU A 125 -10.14 15.93 17.38
N LYS A 126 -10.90 15.39 16.42
CA LYS A 126 -10.99 13.95 16.13
C LYS A 126 -10.26 13.55 14.85
N ARG A 127 -9.70 14.50 14.07
CA ARG A 127 -9.05 14.21 12.78
C ARG A 127 -7.88 13.26 12.91
N VAL A 128 -6.98 13.51 13.86
CA VAL A 128 -5.78 12.68 14.08
C VAL A 128 -6.19 11.25 14.46
N TRP A 129 -7.18 11.10 15.32
CA TRP A 129 -7.74 9.80 15.68
C TRP A 129 -8.37 9.08 14.48
N ALA A 130 -9.16 9.80 13.68
CA ALA A 130 -9.79 9.24 12.48
C ALA A 130 -8.77 8.77 11.42
N MET A 131 -7.71 9.57 11.20
CA MET A 131 -6.60 9.19 10.32
C MET A 131 -5.85 7.97 10.84
N GLY A 132 -5.64 7.87 12.16
CA GLY A 132 -5.03 6.71 12.81
C GLY A 132 -5.82 5.42 12.60
N ILE A 133 -7.15 5.46 12.77
CA ILE A 133 -8.03 4.31 12.48
C ILE A 133 -7.95 3.91 11.01
N THR A 134 -7.96 4.87 10.10
CA THR A 134 -7.86 4.59 8.67
C THR A 134 -6.48 4.00 8.31
N ALA A 135 -5.41 4.44 8.97
CA ALA A 135 -4.09 3.83 8.81
C ALA A 135 -4.07 2.38 9.30
N ALA A 136 -4.68 2.12 10.46
CA ALA A 136 -4.82 0.77 11.01
C ALA A 136 -5.66 -0.14 10.09
N ALA A 137 -6.69 0.40 9.41
CA ALA A 137 -7.49 -0.33 8.44
C ALA A 137 -6.66 -0.82 7.24
N GLY A 138 -5.68 -0.05 6.78
CA GLY A 138 -4.74 -0.51 5.73
C GLY A 138 -3.86 -1.66 6.19
N SER A 139 -3.35 -1.61 7.42
CA SER A 139 -2.58 -2.70 8.03
C SER A 139 -3.44 -3.95 8.29
N PHE A 140 -4.72 -3.75 8.68
CA PHE A 140 -5.68 -4.83 8.77
C PHE A 140 -5.96 -5.47 7.39
N GLY A 141 -6.03 -4.64 6.34
CA GLY A 141 -6.10 -5.11 4.95
C GLY A 141 -4.91 -6.01 4.60
N GLN A 142 -3.70 -5.61 4.93
CA GLN A 142 -2.50 -6.42 4.74
C GLN A 142 -2.61 -7.76 5.47
N PHE A 143 -2.97 -7.75 6.75
CA PHE A 143 -3.12 -8.97 7.55
C PHE A 143 -4.16 -9.94 6.97
N LEU A 144 -5.30 -9.44 6.50
CA LEU A 144 -6.41 -10.24 5.99
C LEU A 144 -6.16 -10.73 4.57
N MET A 145 -5.68 -9.84 3.68
CA MET A 145 -5.61 -10.13 2.25
C MET A 145 -4.46 -11.04 1.87
N ILE A 146 -3.32 -10.98 2.55
CA ILE A 146 -2.16 -11.81 2.20
C ILE A 146 -2.48 -13.31 2.32
N PRO A 147 -3.07 -13.83 3.42
CA PRO A 147 -3.51 -15.22 3.46
C PRO A 147 -4.61 -15.55 2.43
N ALA A 148 -5.53 -14.61 2.19
CA ALA A 148 -6.56 -14.80 1.18
C ALA A 148 -5.97 -14.92 -0.23
N GLU A 149 -5.04 -14.06 -0.60
CA GLU A 149 -4.33 -14.11 -1.88
C GLU A 149 -3.53 -15.41 -2.05
N GLN A 150 -2.84 -15.87 -1.02
CA GLN A 150 -2.17 -17.15 -1.04
C GLN A 150 -3.15 -18.30 -1.22
N GLY A 151 -4.30 -18.24 -0.56
CA GLY A 151 -5.39 -19.22 -0.72
C GLY A 151 -5.93 -19.23 -2.15
N LEU A 152 -6.21 -18.08 -2.73
CA LEU A 152 -6.66 -17.94 -4.12
C LEU A 152 -5.59 -18.48 -5.09
N LEU A 153 -4.34 -18.10 -4.90
CA LEU A 153 -3.22 -18.52 -5.74
C LEU A 153 -3.04 -20.04 -5.71
N SER A 154 -3.16 -20.67 -4.54
CA SER A 154 -3.00 -22.13 -4.39
C SER A 154 -4.20 -22.91 -4.90
N ALA A 155 -5.42 -22.37 -4.81
CA ALA A 155 -6.64 -23.06 -5.21
C ALA A 155 -6.96 -22.91 -6.70
N PHE A 156 -6.71 -21.73 -7.29
CA PHE A 156 -7.17 -21.39 -8.64
C PHE A 156 -6.03 -21.06 -9.61
N GLY A 157 -4.79 -20.99 -9.11
CA GLY A 157 -3.66 -20.59 -9.93
C GLY A 157 -3.56 -19.06 -10.12
N THR A 158 -2.53 -18.64 -10.85
CA THR A 158 -2.12 -17.23 -10.92
C THR A 158 -3.12 -16.35 -11.64
N GLN A 159 -3.62 -16.81 -12.81
CA GLN A 159 -4.52 -16.05 -13.65
C GLN A 159 -5.86 -15.80 -12.97
N ASP A 160 -6.51 -16.86 -12.51
CA ASP A 160 -7.83 -16.77 -11.88
C ASP A 160 -7.76 -16.03 -10.53
N ALA A 161 -6.68 -16.22 -9.77
CA ALA A 161 -6.45 -15.46 -8.54
C ALA A 161 -6.40 -13.94 -8.83
N LEU A 162 -5.67 -13.51 -9.86
CA LEU A 162 -5.63 -12.08 -10.26
C LEU A 162 -6.99 -11.57 -10.74
N LEU A 163 -7.77 -12.38 -11.47
CA LEU A 163 -9.13 -12.02 -11.89
C LEU A 163 -10.08 -11.90 -10.69
N MET A 164 -9.97 -12.79 -9.71
CA MET A 164 -10.73 -12.70 -8.46
C MET A 164 -10.34 -11.44 -7.66
N LEU A 165 -9.06 -11.10 -7.61
CA LEU A 165 -8.61 -9.85 -7.01
C LEU A 165 -9.12 -8.62 -7.79
N ALA A 166 -9.21 -8.69 -9.12
CA ALA A 166 -9.82 -7.63 -9.93
C ALA A 166 -11.31 -7.45 -9.59
N LEU A 167 -12.04 -8.54 -9.39
CA LEU A 167 -13.42 -8.50 -8.94
C LEU A 167 -13.51 -7.91 -7.51
N MET A 168 -12.63 -8.30 -6.59
CA MET A 168 -12.58 -7.70 -5.26
C MET A 168 -12.23 -6.21 -5.31
N ALA A 169 -11.29 -5.80 -6.17
CA ALA A 169 -10.94 -4.40 -6.38
C ALA A 169 -12.13 -3.58 -6.92
N SER A 170 -13.00 -4.18 -7.72
CA SER A 170 -14.21 -3.51 -8.21
C SER A 170 -15.17 -3.09 -7.08
N LEU A 171 -15.09 -3.72 -5.89
CA LEU A 171 -15.84 -3.30 -4.69
C LEU A 171 -15.43 -1.91 -4.19
N MET A 172 -14.28 -1.39 -4.62
CA MET A 172 -13.91 0.00 -4.35
C MET A 172 -14.86 0.99 -5.02
N ILE A 173 -15.51 0.61 -6.13
CA ILE A 173 -16.45 1.47 -6.87
C ILE A 173 -17.70 1.74 -6.02
N PRO A 174 -18.49 0.74 -5.58
CA PRO A 174 -19.62 0.99 -4.69
C PRO A 174 -19.20 1.63 -3.36
N THR A 175 -18.01 1.31 -2.84
CA THR A 175 -17.47 1.96 -1.63
C THR A 175 -17.27 3.46 -1.85
N ALA A 176 -16.78 3.87 -3.03
CA ALA A 176 -16.65 5.28 -3.39
C ALA A 176 -18.01 6.00 -3.43
N PHE A 177 -19.09 5.34 -3.89
CA PHE A 177 -20.43 5.93 -3.89
C PHE A 177 -20.92 6.26 -2.46
N MET A 178 -20.55 5.44 -1.47
CA MET A 178 -20.89 5.70 -0.08
C MET A 178 -20.07 6.86 0.53
N LEU A 179 -18.94 7.20 -0.08
CA LEU A 179 -18.08 8.32 0.30
C LEU A 179 -18.42 9.62 -0.43
N ARG A 180 -19.51 9.64 -1.22
CA ARG A 180 -19.93 10.82 -1.96
C ARG A 180 -20.33 11.95 -1.01
N GLU A 181 -19.57 13.05 -1.07
CA GLU A 181 -19.85 14.26 -0.26
C GLU A 181 -21.06 15.00 -0.83
N LYS A 182 -22.17 15.05 -0.05
CA LYS A 182 -23.43 15.69 -0.48
C LYS A 182 -23.32 17.20 -0.66
N ASN A 183 -22.46 17.85 0.11
CA ASN A 183 -22.25 19.30 0.13
C ASN A 183 -20.79 19.63 -0.21
N PHE A 184 -20.29 19.08 -1.32
CA PHE A 184 -18.96 19.44 -1.79
C PHE A 184 -18.96 20.89 -2.27
N SER A 185 -18.41 21.79 -1.45
CA SER A 185 -18.23 23.20 -1.84
C SER A 185 -16.85 23.41 -2.44
N HIS A 186 -16.79 24.00 -3.61
CA HIS A 186 -15.53 24.38 -4.26
C HIS A 186 -14.74 25.45 -3.48
N SER A 187 -15.36 26.03 -2.44
CA SER A 187 -14.81 27.15 -1.64
C SER A 187 -13.60 26.80 -0.77
N HIS A 188 -13.20 25.52 -0.66
CA HIS A 188 -12.07 25.10 0.17
C HIS A 188 -10.89 24.57 -0.66
N ALA A 189 -11.00 24.64 -1.98
CA ALA A 189 -9.87 24.37 -2.86
C ALA A 189 -8.82 25.46 -2.63
N LEU A 190 -7.64 25.01 -2.14
CA LEU A 190 -6.36 25.73 -2.12
C LEU A 190 -6.56 27.24 -2.33
N GLY A 191 -6.38 28.06 -1.30
CA GLY A 191 -6.31 29.50 -1.51
C GLY A 191 -5.47 29.78 -2.77
N ASP A 192 -5.49 30.93 -3.38
CA ASP A 192 -4.93 31.31 -4.70
C ASP A 192 -3.55 30.73 -5.10
N GLN A 193 -3.05 29.73 -4.36
CA GLN A 193 -1.76 29.07 -4.53
C GLN A 193 -1.83 27.95 -5.57
N THR A 194 -1.00 28.07 -6.60
CA THR A 194 -0.86 26.99 -7.61
C THR A 194 -0.10 25.80 -7.05
N ILE A 195 -0.36 24.58 -7.61
CA ILE A 195 0.38 23.34 -7.25
C ILE A 195 1.89 23.57 -7.35
N LYS A 196 2.36 24.30 -8.37
CA LYS A 196 3.77 24.60 -8.57
C LYS A 196 4.34 25.45 -7.42
N GLN A 197 3.58 26.44 -6.95
CA GLN A 197 3.98 27.28 -5.81
C GLN A 197 4.05 26.47 -4.52
N ALA A 198 3.03 25.65 -4.24
CA ALA A 198 2.99 24.77 -3.08
C ALA A 198 4.16 23.76 -3.06
N LEU A 199 4.46 23.15 -4.20
CA LEU A 199 5.61 22.24 -4.32
C LEU A 199 6.94 22.97 -4.13
N LYS A 200 7.10 24.17 -4.69
CA LYS A 200 8.30 24.98 -4.53
C LYS A 200 8.52 25.36 -3.06
N GLU A 201 7.47 25.78 -2.37
CA GLU A 201 7.51 26.09 -0.94
C GLU A 201 7.88 24.86 -0.10
N ALA A 202 7.23 23.72 -0.33
CA ALA A 202 7.51 22.47 0.36
C ALA A 202 8.98 22.05 0.19
N VAL A 203 9.49 22.02 -1.04
CA VAL A 203 10.89 21.63 -1.34
C VAL A 203 11.90 22.65 -0.79
N SER A 204 11.54 23.91 -0.66
CA SER A 204 12.40 24.93 -0.06
C SER A 204 12.56 24.76 1.45
N ASN A 205 11.64 24.08 2.12
CA ASN A 205 11.67 23.86 3.57
C ASN A 205 12.63 22.71 3.93
N PRO A 206 13.70 22.94 4.71
CA PRO A 206 14.64 21.89 5.11
C PRO A 206 13.98 20.72 5.85
N SER A 207 13.05 21.01 6.74
CA SER A 207 12.33 19.97 7.51
C SER A 207 11.54 19.04 6.59
N PHE A 208 10.89 19.59 5.55
CA PHE A 208 10.19 18.80 4.54
C PHE A 208 11.14 17.88 3.78
N ARG A 209 12.32 18.40 3.38
CA ARG A 209 13.33 17.60 2.66
C ARG A 209 13.83 16.43 3.50
N TYR A 210 14.19 16.66 4.77
CA TYR A 210 14.64 15.58 5.67
C TYR A 210 13.53 14.55 5.94
N LEU A 211 12.29 15.01 6.11
CA LEU A 211 11.16 14.11 6.29
C LEU A 211 10.92 13.27 5.03
N THR A 212 11.02 13.86 3.85
CA THR A 212 10.87 13.16 2.57
C THR A 212 11.95 12.09 2.37
N LEU A 213 13.21 12.40 2.74
CA LEU A 213 14.30 11.40 2.72
C LEU A 213 14.03 10.24 3.68
N GLY A 214 13.54 10.53 4.88
CA GLY A 214 13.13 9.49 5.83
C GLY A 214 12.03 8.60 5.25
N TYR A 215 10.98 9.18 4.68
CA TYR A 215 9.90 8.43 4.03
C TYR A 215 10.36 7.64 2.81
N PHE A 216 11.31 8.15 2.03
CA PHE A 216 11.92 7.39 0.93
C PHE A 216 12.56 6.09 1.43
N VAL A 217 13.38 6.16 2.49
CA VAL A 217 14.01 4.97 3.09
C VAL A 217 12.94 4.00 3.61
N CYS A 218 11.89 4.51 4.27
CA CYS A 218 10.78 3.70 4.75
C CYS A 218 10.07 2.98 3.60
N GLY A 219 9.70 3.72 2.55
CA GLY A 219 9.03 3.17 1.38
C GLY A 219 9.86 2.10 0.69
N PHE A 220 11.15 2.37 0.49
CA PHE A 220 12.08 1.40 -0.10
C PHE A 220 12.11 0.08 0.69
N GLN A 221 12.31 0.13 2.01
CA GLN A 221 12.37 -1.06 2.86
C GLN A 221 11.07 -1.88 2.83
N VAL A 222 9.92 -1.21 2.92
CA VAL A 222 8.62 -1.89 2.93
C VAL A 222 8.37 -2.61 1.60
N VAL A 223 8.63 -1.94 0.48
CA VAL A 223 8.41 -2.52 -0.85
C VAL A 223 9.42 -3.62 -1.13
N PHE A 224 10.68 -3.42 -0.77
CA PHE A 224 11.73 -4.41 -0.95
C PHE A 224 11.38 -5.74 -0.25
N ILE A 225 10.99 -5.68 1.02
CA ILE A 225 10.56 -6.86 1.78
C ILE A 225 9.33 -7.48 1.16
N ALA A 226 8.29 -6.70 0.85
CA ALA A 226 7.05 -7.21 0.30
C ALA A 226 7.23 -7.96 -1.04
N VAL A 227 8.14 -7.49 -1.90
CA VAL A 227 8.36 -8.07 -3.24
C VAL A 227 9.34 -9.23 -3.22
N HIS A 228 10.37 -9.17 -2.38
CA HIS A 228 11.50 -10.10 -2.44
C HIS A 228 11.50 -11.19 -1.36
N LEU A 229 10.69 -11.06 -0.29
CA LEU A 229 10.68 -12.05 0.79
C LEU A 229 10.27 -13.45 0.31
N ALA A 230 9.18 -13.56 -0.45
CA ALA A 230 8.70 -14.86 -0.92
C ALA A 230 9.69 -15.53 -1.90
N PRO A 231 10.26 -14.85 -2.92
CA PRO A 231 11.34 -15.38 -3.74
C PRO A 231 12.58 -15.80 -2.94
N TYR A 232 13.02 -14.96 -1.99
CA TYR A 232 14.18 -15.27 -1.14
C TYR A 232 13.96 -16.53 -0.31
N LEU A 233 12.82 -16.65 0.35
CA LEU A 233 12.51 -17.82 1.16
C LEU A 233 12.43 -19.11 0.33
N LYS A 234 11.99 -19.03 -0.91
CA LYS A 234 12.03 -20.19 -1.83
C LYS A 234 13.45 -20.60 -2.16
N ASP A 235 14.36 -19.64 -2.39
CA ASP A 235 15.76 -19.95 -2.70
C ASP A 235 16.48 -20.61 -1.51
N VAL A 236 16.14 -20.22 -0.29
CA VAL A 236 16.69 -20.82 0.94
C VAL A 236 15.83 -21.97 1.50
N SER A 237 14.78 -22.41 0.80
CA SER A 237 13.76 -23.38 1.27
C SER A 237 14.30 -24.77 1.55
N VAL A 238 15.51 -25.10 1.12
CA VAL A 238 16.21 -26.35 1.52
C VAL A 238 16.25 -26.51 3.06
N ASN A 239 16.18 -25.37 3.78
CA ASN A 239 16.18 -25.33 5.25
C ASN A 239 14.77 -25.41 5.88
N TYR A 240 13.69 -25.54 5.08
CA TYR A 240 12.31 -25.59 5.57
C TYR A 240 11.54 -26.86 5.10
N PRO A 241 12.05 -28.05 5.32
CA PRO A 241 11.43 -29.27 4.78
C PRO A 241 10.03 -29.55 5.33
N ALA A 242 9.73 -29.08 6.54
CA ALA A 242 8.46 -29.33 7.22
C ALA A 242 7.37 -28.28 6.93
N VAL A 243 7.76 -27.04 6.56
CA VAL A 243 6.82 -25.94 6.29
C VAL A 243 7.25 -25.27 4.99
N GLY A 244 6.43 -25.35 3.96
CA GLY A 244 6.76 -24.81 2.64
C GLY A 244 7.06 -23.30 2.67
N ALA A 245 8.01 -22.86 1.87
CA ALA A 245 8.40 -21.45 1.76
C ALA A 245 7.22 -20.48 1.51
N PRO A 246 6.20 -20.83 0.70
CA PRO A 246 5.01 -19.98 0.52
C PRO A 246 4.25 -19.73 1.82
N VAL A 247 4.10 -20.74 2.68
CA VAL A 247 3.39 -20.62 3.97
C VAL A 247 4.16 -19.73 4.92
N VAL A 248 5.48 -19.88 4.99
CA VAL A 248 6.35 -19.04 5.83
C VAL A 248 6.30 -17.58 5.36
N ALA A 249 6.43 -17.32 4.06
CA ALA A 249 6.35 -15.97 3.49
C ALA A 249 4.99 -15.31 3.77
N THR A 250 3.90 -16.05 3.52
CA THR A 250 2.53 -15.56 3.77
C THR A 250 2.32 -15.21 5.23
N THR A 251 2.75 -16.08 6.14
CA THR A 251 2.64 -15.86 7.58
C THR A 251 3.47 -14.65 8.03
N ALA A 252 4.71 -14.53 7.59
CA ALA A 252 5.57 -13.40 7.94
C ALA A 252 4.98 -12.07 7.44
N LEU A 253 4.56 -11.99 6.19
CA LEU A 253 3.96 -10.79 5.62
C LEU A 253 2.63 -10.42 6.30
N ALA A 254 1.81 -11.41 6.66
CA ALA A 254 0.59 -11.19 7.42
C ALA A 254 0.88 -10.67 8.85
N LEU A 255 1.87 -11.27 9.53
CA LEU A 255 2.31 -10.81 10.86
C LEU A 255 2.83 -9.37 10.82
N ILE A 256 3.55 -8.96 9.77
CA ILE A 256 3.94 -7.55 9.59
C ILE A 256 2.68 -6.67 9.60
N GLY A 257 1.62 -7.05 8.88
CA GLY A 257 0.35 -6.33 8.90
C GLY A 257 -0.28 -6.25 10.29
N LEU A 258 -0.31 -7.37 11.01
CA LEU A 258 -0.85 -7.46 12.37
C LEU A 258 -0.07 -6.56 13.34
N PHE A 259 1.25 -6.68 13.37
CA PHE A 259 2.09 -5.88 14.27
C PHE A 259 2.09 -4.39 13.89
N ASN A 260 1.90 -4.05 12.61
CA ASN A 260 1.72 -2.67 12.20
C ASN A 260 0.46 -2.01 12.80
N ILE A 261 -0.62 -2.77 13.07
CA ILE A 261 -1.80 -2.23 13.75
C ILE A 261 -1.40 -1.77 15.16
N PHE A 262 -0.74 -2.65 15.92
CA PHE A 262 -0.29 -2.34 17.28
C PHE A 262 0.78 -1.23 17.27
N GLY A 263 1.73 -1.29 16.34
CA GLY A 263 2.78 -0.29 16.18
C GLY A 263 2.23 1.11 15.86
N THR A 264 1.25 1.20 14.98
CA THR A 264 0.59 2.47 14.62
C THR A 264 -0.15 3.06 15.83
N TYR A 265 -0.89 2.22 16.55
CA TYR A 265 -1.60 2.64 17.75
C TYR A 265 -0.64 3.11 18.86
N SER A 266 0.37 2.31 19.16
CA SER A 266 1.39 2.62 20.17
C SER A 266 2.18 3.89 19.82
N SER A 267 2.55 4.05 18.54
CA SER A 267 3.24 5.26 18.07
C SER A 267 2.38 6.51 18.24
N GLY A 268 1.07 6.39 18.02
CA GLY A 268 0.12 7.49 18.25
C GLY A 268 0.07 7.95 19.71
N ILE A 269 0.10 7.01 20.67
CA ILE A 269 0.14 7.31 22.10
C ILE A 269 1.50 7.89 22.48
N LEU A 270 2.60 7.24 22.08
CA LEU A 270 3.95 7.67 22.42
C LEU A 270 4.27 9.06 21.85
N ALA A 271 3.75 9.41 20.68
CA ALA A 271 3.94 10.73 20.06
C ALA A 271 3.29 11.88 20.85
N GLN A 272 2.44 11.59 21.85
CA GLN A 272 1.88 12.59 22.76
C GLN A 272 2.85 12.90 23.94
N HIS A 273 3.71 11.95 24.29
CA HIS A 273 4.61 12.04 25.44
C HIS A 273 6.07 12.29 25.06
N PHE A 274 6.48 11.86 23.85
CA PHE A 274 7.85 11.97 23.38
C PHE A 274 7.96 12.83 22.11
N PRO A 275 9.08 13.55 21.92
CA PRO A 275 9.34 14.28 20.69
C PRO A 275 9.31 13.33 19.48
N LYS A 276 8.49 13.65 18.48
CA LYS A 276 8.24 12.81 17.30
C LYS A 276 9.51 12.38 16.56
N ARG A 277 10.56 13.24 16.57
CA ARG A 277 11.85 12.96 15.93
C ARG A 277 12.56 11.76 16.57
N TYR A 278 12.55 11.65 17.90
CA TYR A 278 13.18 10.53 18.61
C TYR A 278 12.40 9.23 18.43
N LEU A 279 11.07 9.32 18.45
CA LEU A 279 10.21 8.17 18.18
C LEU A 279 10.45 7.62 16.79
N LEU A 280 10.51 8.49 15.76
CA LEU A 280 10.80 8.10 14.39
C LEU A 280 12.20 7.45 14.30
N SER A 281 13.21 8.03 14.90
CA SER A 281 14.57 7.46 14.94
C SER A 281 14.59 6.07 15.59
N ALA A 282 13.89 5.90 16.71
CA ALA A 282 13.81 4.60 17.41
C ALA A 282 13.15 3.53 16.53
N ILE A 283 12.09 3.88 15.77
CA ILE A 283 11.45 2.97 14.83
C ILE A 283 12.41 2.53 13.72
N TYR A 284 13.19 3.45 13.13
CA TYR A 284 14.17 3.11 12.09
C TYR A 284 15.32 2.25 12.64
N ILE A 285 15.84 2.57 13.83
CA ILE A 285 16.89 1.78 14.47
C ILE A 285 16.37 0.37 14.78
N GLY A 286 15.20 0.24 15.38
CA GLY A 286 14.58 -1.06 15.67
C GLY A 286 14.39 -1.90 14.41
N ARG A 287 13.90 -1.29 13.31
CA ARG A 287 13.76 -1.97 12.02
C ARG A 287 15.11 -2.40 11.45
N SER A 288 16.14 -1.56 11.55
CA SER A 288 17.49 -1.91 11.08
C SER A 288 18.05 -3.09 11.86
N ILE A 289 17.85 -3.14 13.17
CA ILE A 289 18.26 -4.26 14.02
C ILE A 289 17.52 -5.54 13.61
N ALA A 290 16.20 -5.48 13.40
CA ALA A 290 15.41 -6.64 13.01
C ALA A 290 15.85 -7.19 11.63
N ILE A 291 16.05 -6.33 10.63
CA ILE A 291 16.54 -6.74 9.30
C ILE A 291 17.93 -7.36 9.40
N THR A 292 18.83 -6.76 10.20
CA THR A 292 20.19 -7.29 10.39
C THR A 292 20.13 -8.66 11.08
N ALA A 293 19.32 -8.81 12.12
CA ALA A 293 19.12 -10.10 12.80
C ALA A 293 18.58 -11.16 11.83
N PHE A 294 17.56 -10.82 11.02
CA PHE A 294 17.02 -11.72 10.00
C PHE A 294 18.09 -12.21 9.01
N LEU A 295 19.00 -11.34 8.57
CA LEU A 295 20.05 -11.68 7.61
C LEU A 295 21.21 -12.47 8.23
N LEU A 296 21.52 -12.26 9.50
CA LEU A 296 22.65 -12.91 10.19
C LEU A 296 22.27 -14.24 10.84
N LEU A 297 21.00 -14.44 11.19
CA LEU A 297 20.55 -15.69 11.78
C LEU A 297 20.46 -16.80 10.72
N PRO A 298 20.68 -18.07 11.12
CA PRO A 298 20.48 -19.19 10.22
C PRO A 298 19.04 -19.18 9.66
N PRO A 299 18.87 -19.40 8.35
CA PRO A 299 17.54 -19.45 7.76
C PRO A 299 16.67 -20.50 8.44
N SER A 300 15.58 -20.09 9.04
CA SER A 300 14.58 -20.94 9.69
C SER A 300 13.22 -20.24 9.69
N PRO A 301 12.09 -20.95 9.84
CA PRO A 301 10.80 -20.29 10.04
C PRO A 301 10.83 -19.30 11.19
N MET A 302 11.50 -19.65 12.29
CA MET A 302 11.62 -18.81 13.48
C MET A 302 12.36 -17.50 13.18
N SER A 303 13.50 -17.55 12.49
CA SER A 303 14.26 -16.34 12.12
C SER A 303 13.50 -15.45 11.12
N THR A 304 12.57 -16.00 10.36
CA THR A 304 11.74 -15.25 9.43
C THR A 304 10.60 -14.49 10.14
N TYR A 305 10.17 -14.96 11.31
CA TYR A 305 9.08 -14.34 12.08
C TYR A 305 9.55 -13.26 13.07
N ILE A 306 10.86 -13.11 13.24
CA ILE A 306 11.51 -12.05 14.04
C ILE A 306 11.52 -10.74 13.25
#